data_346150efb50764ff82da01e0a28f5358
#
_entry.id   346150efb50764ff82da01e0a28f5358
#
_cell.length_a   1.000
_cell.length_b   1.000
_cell.length_c   1.000
_cell.angle_alpha   90.00
_cell.angle_beta   90.00
_cell.angle_gamma   90.00
#
_symmetry.space_group_name_H-M   'P 1'
#
loop_
_entity.id
_entity.type
_entity.pdbx_description
1 polymer ?
#
loop_
_entity_poly.entity_id
_entity_poly.type
_entity_poly.pdbx_seq_one_letter_code
_entity_poly.pdbx_strand_id
1 'polypeptide(L)'
;MIRGILASTALAAGLAIASVSASADTVNLTIGKLLEVTGPLSETGPSQDKAVKLAVEYANEQAKKAGVAIQAKDVGADVQGDPQAAVSAARSLVDQGASCLIGPAITPESIAIANGVTIQKRVTIWPVGTSMRLRTIKDEGTIFRTVPPDSLQALALVNAAIDKLGTANGKLASVIYRNEPYGEGLAKDFSAAWTAKGGKVQGPTVFDPAQATFDSEAGQAVANNPDAYIIIDYPDTYAKLGAALVRTGKFDPTKALVADALAFSTVPSNIPPQAIEGMRGTRGGTPTGTDAYKIFDALWQKAGGVEHFSLDANSFDSATLCFLAAAAAKSSSPAAVTDHVRAVTTKGAPKFYLTTLAAALKAVDSGQKIDYIGVAGAFEFADNDDPTVSLFDIFEYQKGKLVVLKQIDATK
;
A
#
# COMPACT_ATOMS: atom_id res chain seq x y z
N MET A 1 72.18 30.33 64.12
CA MET A 1 70.72 30.22 64.08
C MET A 1 70.22 30.86 62.83
N ILE A 2 69.96 30.10 61.74
CA ILE A 2 69.35 30.59 60.54
C ILE A 2 68.31 29.56 60.09
N ARG A 3 67.04 29.98 60.14
CA ARG A 3 65.87 29.17 59.73
C ARG A 3 65.72 29.29 58.20
N GLY A 4 65.82 28.17 57.50
CA GLY A 4 65.46 28.08 56.08
C GLY A 4 63.95 27.83 55.90
N ILE A 5 63.34 28.66 55.07
CA ILE A 5 61.94 28.53 54.64
C ILE A 5 61.92 27.71 53.38
N LEU A 6 61.29 26.55 53.41
CA LEU A 6 60.98 25.70 52.25
C LEU A 6 59.67 26.18 51.61
N ALA A 7 59.71 26.70 50.42
CA ALA A 7 58.52 27.04 49.61
C ALA A 7 58.12 25.81 48.79
N SER A 8 56.94 25.24 49.06
CA SER A 8 56.36 24.16 48.31
C SER A 8 55.53 24.72 47.15
N THR A 9 55.98 24.55 45.91
CA THR A 9 55.27 24.81 44.68
C THR A 9 54.36 23.62 44.35
N ALA A 10 53.04 23.77 44.54
CA ALA A 10 52.04 22.81 44.08
C ALA A 10 51.81 22.99 42.55
N LEU A 11 52.19 21.98 41.77
CA LEU A 11 51.93 21.92 40.36
C LEU A 11 50.52 21.35 40.11
N ALA A 12 49.51 22.17 39.80
CA ALA A 12 48.19 21.76 39.45
C ALA A 12 48.21 21.24 37.96
N ALA A 13 48.21 19.95 37.79
CA ALA A 13 48.01 19.32 36.47
C ALA A 13 46.51 19.33 36.16
N GLY A 14 46.09 20.27 35.28
CA GLY A 14 44.74 20.26 34.74
C GLY A 14 44.54 19.10 33.72
N LEU A 15 43.76 18.08 34.08
CA LEU A 15 43.29 17.07 33.14
C LEU A 15 42.24 17.72 32.21
N ALA A 16 42.65 18.07 31.01
CA ALA A 16 41.72 18.38 29.92
C ALA A 16 41.06 17.06 29.48
N ILE A 17 39.84 16.78 29.96
CA ILE A 17 39.02 15.70 29.42
C ILE A 17 38.56 16.14 28.04
N ALA A 18 39.26 15.73 27.00
CA ALA A 18 38.80 15.82 25.62
C ALA A 18 37.56 14.92 25.50
N SER A 19 36.39 15.54 25.46
CA SER A 19 35.15 14.82 25.10
C SER A 19 35.29 14.34 23.65
N VAL A 20 35.72 13.10 23.47
CA VAL A 20 35.61 12.44 22.18
C VAL A 20 34.11 12.25 21.95
N SER A 21 33.50 13.17 21.19
CA SER A 21 32.18 12.93 20.64
C SER A 21 32.30 11.73 19.71
N ALA A 22 31.90 10.55 20.20
CA ALA A 22 31.75 9.40 19.35
C ALA A 22 30.72 9.77 18.26
N SER A 23 31.19 10.00 17.05
CA SER A 23 30.30 10.12 15.89
C SER A 23 29.54 8.81 15.83
N ALA A 24 28.24 8.83 16.06
CA ALA A 24 27.41 7.64 15.87
C ALA A 24 27.57 7.17 14.41
N ASP A 25 27.83 5.90 14.21
CA ASP A 25 27.93 5.32 12.88
C ASP A 25 26.63 5.57 12.11
N THR A 26 26.74 6.01 10.87
CA THR A 26 25.57 6.25 10.04
C THR A 26 24.85 4.94 9.72
N VAL A 27 23.57 4.87 10.04
CA VAL A 27 22.71 3.75 9.65
C VAL A 27 22.52 3.78 8.14
N ASN A 28 23.02 2.75 7.45
CA ASN A 28 22.87 2.61 6.00
C ASN A 28 21.72 1.63 5.72
N LEU A 29 20.55 2.17 5.38
CA LEU A 29 19.33 1.42 5.12
C LEU A 29 19.23 1.06 3.62
N THR A 30 18.85 -0.18 3.33
CA THR A 30 18.44 -0.58 1.98
C THR A 30 16.95 -0.93 1.99
N ILE A 31 16.15 -0.27 1.15
CA ILE A 31 14.73 -0.53 0.97
C ILE A 31 14.55 -1.32 -0.32
N GLY A 32 13.98 -2.54 -0.22
CA GLY A 32 13.67 -3.38 -1.37
C GLY A 32 12.31 -3.02 -1.96
N LYS A 33 12.22 -2.97 -3.29
CA LYS A 33 10.98 -2.75 -4.03
C LYS A 33 10.61 -4.01 -4.80
N LEU A 34 9.44 -4.57 -4.52
CA LEU A 34 8.83 -5.69 -5.21
C LEU A 34 7.79 -5.13 -6.18
N LEU A 35 8.17 -5.01 -7.44
CA LEU A 35 7.43 -4.24 -8.45
C LEU A 35 6.81 -5.16 -9.50
N GLU A 36 5.59 -4.85 -9.91
CA GLU A 36 4.96 -5.44 -11.09
C GLU A 36 5.45 -4.70 -12.35
N VAL A 37 6.70 -4.97 -12.78
CA VAL A 37 7.25 -4.41 -14.03
C VAL A 37 6.66 -5.13 -15.23
N THR A 38 6.44 -6.44 -15.08
CA THR A 38 5.73 -7.28 -16.06
C THR A 38 4.55 -8.00 -15.37
N GLY A 39 3.66 -8.63 -16.16
CA GLY A 39 2.52 -9.38 -15.62
C GLY A 39 1.21 -8.57 -15.53
N PRO A 40 0.21 -9.08 -14.79
CA PRO A 40 -1.17 -8.59 -14.79
C PRO A 40 -1.37 -7.13 -14.37
N LEU A 41 -0.48 -6.59 -13.52
CA LEU A 41 -0.52 -5.22 -12.99
C LEU A 41 0.70 -4.39 -13.43
N SER A 42 1.29 -4.71 -14.58
CA SER A 42 2.52 -4.04 -15.06
C SER A 42 2.40 -2.52 -15.23
N GLU A 43 1.19 -1.98 -15.32
CA GLU A 43 0.96 -0.54 -15.39
C GLU A 43 1.23 0.18 -14.06
N THR A 44 1.20 -0.55 -12.93
CA THR A 44 1.39 0.04 -11.59
C THR A 44 2.85 0.09 -11.15
N GLY A 45 3.70 -0.80 -11.65
CA GLY A 45 5.10 -0.92 -11.24
C GLY A 45 5.90 0.37 -11.37
N PRO A 46 5.85 1.09 -12.51
CA PRO A 46 6.60 2.34 -12.69
C PRO A 46 6.21 3.45 -11.72
N SER A 47 4.94 3.56 -11.35
CA SER A 47 4.46 4.58 -10.41
C SER A 47 4.85 4.22 -8.97
N GLN A 48 4.76 2.96 -8.58
CA GLN A 48 5.23 2.48 -7.28
C GLN A 48 6.75 2.65 -7.12
N ASP A 49 7.54 2.34 -8.15
CA ASP A 49 8.99 2.59 -8.17
C ASP A 49 9.30 4.06 -7.88
N LYS A 50 8.62 4.95 -8.60
CA LYS A 50 8.76 6.40 -8.43
C LYS A 50 8.36 6.84 -7.01
N ALA A 51 7.25 6.34 -6.48
CA ALA A 51 6.77 6.70 -5.15
C ALA A 51 7.79 6.36 -4.06
N VAL A 52 8.34 5.15 -4.08
CA VAL A 52 9.36 4.71 -3.12
C VAL A 52 10.65 5.50 -3.27
N LYS A 53 11.10 5.75 -4.49
CA LYS A 53 12.29 6.56 -4.76
C LYS A 53 12.16 7.98 -4.21
N LEU A 54 11.02 8.63 -4.44
CA LEU A 54 10.75 9.97 -3.90
C LEU A 54 10.70 9.99 -2.36
N ALA A 55 10.15 8.94 -1.74
CA ALA A 55 10.14 8.81 -0.28
C ALA A 55 11.55 8.70 0.27
N VAL A 56 12.40 7.87 -0.34
CA VAL A 56 13.81 7.69 0.07
C VAL A 56 14.60 8.99 -0.09
N GLU A 57 14.47 9.68 -1.22
CA GLU A 57 15.14 10.96 -1.47
C GLU A 57 14.71 12.02 -0.46
N TYR A 58 13.39 12.15 -0.21
CA TYR A 58 12.84 13.11 0.74
C TYR A 58 13.26 12.78 2.18
N ALA A 59 13.18 11.52 2.61
CA ALA A 59 13.58 11.10 3.95
C ALA A 59 15.07 11.36 4.21
N ASN A 60 15.95 11.09 3.25
CA ASN A 60 17.39 11.41 3.34
C ASN A 60 17.62 12.91 3.52
N GLU A 61 16.89 13.74 2.78
CA GLU A 61 16.98 15.21 2.93
C GLU A 61 16.54 15.66 4.33
N GLN A 62 15.42 15.09 4.84
CA GLN A 62 14.92 15.42 6.17
C GLN A 62 15.85 14.90 7.28
N ALA A 63 16.47 13.74 7.14
CA ALA A 63 17.46 13.22 8.09
C ALA A 63 18.69 14.13 8.17
N LYS A 64 19.20 14.60 7.02
CA LYS A 64 20.28 15.59 6.98
C LYS A 64 19.90 16.89 7.68
N LYS A 65 18.69 17.42 7.46
CA LYS A 65 18.17 18.61 8.15
C LYS A 65 18.01 18.39 9.66
N ALA A 66 17.63 17.19 10.05
CA ALA A 66 17.48 16.79 11.45
C ALA A 66 18.83 16.56 12.15
N GLY A 67 19.91 16.32 11.42
CA GLY A 67 21.21 15.91 11.99
C GLY A 67 21.18 14.48 12.54
N VAL A 68 20.30 13.63 12.02
CA VAL A 68 20.18 12.21 12.38
C VAL A 68 21.05 11.37 11.43
N ALA A 69 21.90 10.51 12.02
CA ALA A 69 22.90 9.73 11.26
C ALA A 69 22.27 8.51 10.60
N ILE A 70 21.39 8.73 9.61
CA ILE A 70 20.77 7.68 8.80
C ILE A 70 20.70 8.13 7.34
N GLN A 71 20.91 7.18 6.43
CA GLN A 71 20.66 7.35 5.00
C GLN A 71 20.12 6.07 4.40
N ALA A 72 19.27 6.18 3.41
CA ALA A 72 18.69 5.04 2.70
C ALA A 72 19.03 5.08 1.21
N LYS A 73 19.06 3.89 0.62
CA LYS A 73 18.98 3.65 -0.83
C LYS A 73 17.85 2.67 -1.10
N ASP A 74 17.34 2.67 -2.32
CA ASP A 74 16.37 1.71 -2.80
C ASP A 74 16.98 0.77 -3.86
N VAL A 75 16.49 -0.47 -3.90
CA VAL A 75 16.79 -1.49 -4.90
C VAL A 75 15.50 -2.16 -5.31
N GLY A 76 15.33 -2.50 -6.59
CA GLY A 76 14.08 -3.06 -7.10
C GLY A 76 14.25 -4.40 -7.79
N ALA A 77 13.18 -5.20 -7.81
CA ALA A 77 13.09 -6.43 -8.58
C ALA A 77 11.66 -6.61 -9.12
N ASP A 78 11.56 -7.21 -10.32
CA ASP A 78 10.28 -7.55 -10.94
C ASP A 78 9.73 -8.85 -10.32
N VAL A 79 8.46 -8.85 -9.92
CA VAL A 79 7.75 -9.99 -9.35
C VAL A 79 6.92 -10.75 -10.40
N GLN A 80 6.71 -10.17 -11.59
CA GLN A 80 6.16 -10.77 -12.81
C GLN A 80 4.70 -11.26 -12.72
N GLY A 81 3.97 -10.98 -11.63
CA GLY A 81 2.65 -11.56 -11.39
C GLY A 81 2.70 -13.06 -11.04
N ASP A 82 3.86 -13.57 -10.67
CA ASP A 82 4.09 -14.99 -10.37
C ASP A 82 4.64 -15.21 -8.96
N PRO A 83 3.98 -16.04 -8.11
CA PRO A 83 4.41 -16.25 -6.74
C PRO A 83 5.83 -16.80 -6.57
N GLN A 84 6.35 -17.61 -7.52
CA GLN A 84 7.70 -18.18 -7.42
C GLN A 84 8.76 -17.14 -7.83
N ALA A 85 8.49 -16.39 -8.90
CA ALA A 85 9.32 -15.25 -9.29
C ALA A 85 9.39 -14.22 -8.16
N ALA A 86 8.26 -13.93 -7.51
CA ALA A 86 8.18 -13.00 -6.39
C ALA A 86 9.01 -13.44 -5.17
N VAL A 87 8.97 -14.74 -4.81
CA VAL A 87 9.84 -15.30 -3.75
C VAL A 87 11.31 -15.18 -4.12
N SER A 88 11.66 -15.44 -5.37
CA SER A 88 13.05 -15.33 -5.87
C SER A 88 13.53 -13.88 -5.84
N ALA A 89 12.69 -12.93 -6.26
CA ALA A 89 12.94 -11.50 -6.20
C ALA A 89 13.14 -11.03 -4.75
N ALA A 90 12.25 -11.43 -3.83
CA ALA A 90 12.35 -11.07 -2.41
C ALA A 90 13.64 -11.60 -1.78
N ARG A 91 14.03 -12.84 -2.04
CA ARG A 91 15.30 -13.41 -1.56
C ARG A 91 16.49 -12.61 -2.06
N SER A 92 16.52 -12.31 -3.37
CA SER A 92 17.58 -11.51 -3.96
C SER A 92 17.71 -10.12 -3.31
N LEU A 93 16.59 -9.45 -3.04
CA LEU A 93 16.61 -8.14 -2.38
C LEU A 93 17.11 -8.25 -0.93
N VAL A 94 16.69 -9.26 -0.18
CA VAL A 94 17.17 -9.51 1.20
C VAL A 94 18.68 -9.83 1.19
N ASP A 95 19.15 -10.63 0.26
CA ASP A 95 20.58 -10.96 0.12
C ASP A 95 21.41 -9.73 -0.29
N GLN A 96 20.81 -8.73 -0.94
CA GLN A 96 21.40 -7.41 -1.22
C GLN A 96 21.34 -6.47 0.02
N GLY A 97 20.83 -6.94 1.14
CA GLY A 97 20.78 -6.19 2.39
C GLY A 97 19.51 -5.37 2.59
N ALA A 98 18.43 -5.67 1.88
CA ALA A 98 17.16 -4.99 2.12
C ALA A 98 16.66 -5.24 3.54
N SER A 99 16.40 -4.16 4.27
CA SER A 99 15.92 -4.17 5.66
C SER A 99 14.40 -4.26 5.74
N CYS A 100 13.70 -3.85 4.69
CA CYS A 100 12.26 -4.01 4.49
C CYS A 100 11.93 -4.07 2.99
N LEU A 101 10.76 -4.58 2.66
CA LEU A 101 10.28 -4.80 1.30
C LEU A 101 8.96 -4.04 1.10
N ILE A 102 8.89 -3.20 0.05
CA ILE A 102 7.69 -2.46 -0.35
C ILE A 102 7.07 -3.13 -1.57
N GLY A 103 5.78 -3.41 -1.53
CA GLY A 103 5.08 -4.27 -2.49
C GLY A 103 5.12 -5.75 -2.03
N PRO A 104 4.67 -6.70 -2.85
CA PRO A 104 4.05 -6.52 -4.16
C PRO A 104 2.57 -6.10 -4.06
N ALA A 105 1.91 -5.87 -5.24
CA ALA A 105 0.48 -5.54 -5.26
C ALA A 105 -0.42 -6.79 -5.31
N ILE A 106 0.05 -7.88 -5.89
CA ILE A 106 -0.72 -9.11 -6.07
C ILE A 106 -0.71 -9.97 -4.79
N THR A 107 -1.90 -10.33 -4.29
CA THR A 107 -2.04 -11.07 -3.03
C THR A 107 -1.36 -12.44 -2.99
N PRO A 108 -1.48 -13.33 -3.99
CA PRO A 108 -0.76 -14.61 -4.04
C PRO A 108 0.75 -14.47 -3.88
N GLU A 109 1.35 -13.45 -4.48
CA GLU A 109 2.77 -13.12 -4.35
C GLU A 109 3.12 -12.71 -2.93
N SER A 110 2.33 -11.83 -2.33
CA SER A 110 2.51 -11.37 -0.95
C SER A 110 2.48 -12.55 0.03
N ILE A 111 1.54 -13.49 -0.15
CA ILE A 111 1.44 -14.71 0.67
C ILE A 111 2.66 -15.60 0.48
N ALA A 112 3.11 -15.80 -0.76
CA ALA A 112 4.27 -16.64 -1.06
C ALA A 112 5.56 -16.06 -0.47
N ILE A 113 5.77 -14.74 -0.59
CA ILE A 113 6.91 -14.03 -0.02
C ILE A 113 6.89 -14.11 1.51
N ALA A 114 5.73 -13.88 2.13
CA ALA A 114 5.59 -13.98 3.58
C ALA A 114 6.07 -15.34 4.10
N ASN A 115 5.51 -16.40 3.56
CA ASN A 115 5.83 -17.78 3.98
C ASN A 115 7.25 -18.24 3.58
N GLY A 116 7.74 -17.78 2.41
CA GLY A 116 9.01 -18.24 1.85
C GLY A 116 10.23 -17.43 2.26
N VAL A 117 10.04 -16.19 2.74
CA VAL A 117 11.15 -15.26 2.99
C VAL A 117 10.98 -14.46 4.28
N THR A 118 9.94 -13.60 4.38
CA THR A 118 9.94 -12.51 5.33
C THR A 118 9.75 -12.96 6.78
N ILE A 119 8.91 -13.96 7.03
CA ILE A 119 8.72 -14.55 8.37
C ILE A 119 10.04 -15.15 8.87
N GLN A 120 10.71 -15.97 8.05
CA GLN A 120 11.95 -16.65 8.43
C GLN A 120 13.12 -15.69 8.64
N LYS A 121 13.20 -14.63 7.85
CA LYS A 121 14.28 -13.63 7.87
C LYS A 121 13.97 -12.44 8.77
N ARG A 122 12.77 -12.38 9.35
CA ARG A 122 12.26 -11.24 10.13
C ARG A 122 12.43 -9.91 9.38
N VAL A 123 12.00 -9.89 8.12
CA VAL A 123 12.00 -8.70 7.26
C VAL A 123 10.57 -8.19 7.16
N THR A 124 10.33 -6.93 7.44
CA THR A 124 9.01 -6.33 7.23
C THR A 124 8.70 -6.27 5.73
N ILE A 125 7.51 -6.77 5.36
CA ILE A 125 6.92 -6.57 4.04
C ILE A 125 5.74 -5.60 4.15
N TRP A 126 5.64 -4.68 3.20
CA TRP A 126 4.57 -3.70 3.05
C TRP A 126 3.80 -3.98 1.75
N PRO A 127 2.94 -5.02 1.73
CA PRO A 127 2.21 -5.35 0.52
C PRO A 127 1.20 -4.26 0.19
N VAL A 128 1.01 -4.04 -1.09
CA VAL A 128 -0.08 -3.23 -1.65
C VAL A 128 -1.34 -4.08 -1.87
N GLY A 129 -1.20 -5.40 -1.76
CA GLY A 129 -2.32 -6.34 -1.79
C GLY A 129 -3.31 -6.13 -0.65
N THR A 130 -4.59 -6.10 -0.98
CA THR A 130 -5.69 -5.68 -0.10
C THR A 130 -6.40 -6.83 0.61
N SER A 131 -6.19 -8.09 0.17
CA SER A 131 -6.94 -9.26 0.64
C SER A 131 -6.83 -9.52 2.15
N MET A 132 -7.96 -9.89 2.76
CA MET A 132 -8.02 -10.32 4.16
C MET A 132 -7.28 -11.63 4.41
N ARG A 133 -6.91 -12.40 3.37
CA ARG A 133 -6.09 -13.62 3.51
C ARG A 133 -4.70 -13.32 4.10
N LEU A 134 -4.16 -12.12 3.89
CA LEU A 134 -2.91 -11.69 4.52
C LEU A 134 -3.00 -11.67 6.05
N ARG A 135 -4.19 -11.43 6.62
CA ARG A 135 -4.42 -11.43 8.08
C ARG A 135 -4.57 -12.83 8.69
N THR A 136 -4.69 -13.87 7.86
CA THR A 136 -4.75 -15.26 8.34
C THR A 136 -3.37 -15.91 8.47
N ILE A 137 -2.32 -15.23 8.02
CA ILE A 137 -0.93 -15.68 8.11
C ILE A 137 -0.45 -15.40 9.54
N LYS A 138 0.21 -16.38 10.15
CA LYS A 138 0.95 -16.18 11.41
C LYS A 138 2.30 -15.56 11.06
N ASP A 139 2.30 -14.26 10.86
CA ASP A 139 3.43 -13.52 10.28
C ASP A 139 4.44 -12.99 11.31
N GLU A 140 4.19 -13.21 12.59
CA GLU A 140 5.06 -12.76 13.69
C GLU A 140 5.38 -11.26 13.65
N GLY A 141 4.44 -10.44 13.12
CA GLY A 141 4.58 -9.00 13.02
C GLY A 141 5.51 -8.56 11.89
N THR A 142 5.58 -9.32 10.80
CA THR A 142 6.36 -8.96 9.61
C THR A 142 5.53 -8.39 8.47
N ILE A 143 4.19 -8.48 8.51
CA ILE A 143 3.30 -7.94 7.46
C ILE A 143 2.57 -6.71 7.98
N PHE A 144 2.86 -5.53 7.42
CA PHE A 144 2.14 -4.29 7.69
C PHE A 144 1.56 -3.74 6.38
N ARG A 145 0.34 -3.20 6.43
CA ARG A 145 -0.28 -2.55 5.27
C ARG A 145 -0.53 -1.08 5.51
N THR A 146 -0.27 -0.27 4.51
CA THR A 146 -0.71 1.14 4.46
C THR A 146 -1.99 1.29 3.62
N VAL A 147 -2.35 0.27 2.86
CA VAL A 147 -3.56 0.22 2.03
C VAL A 147 -4.77 -0.26 2.83
N PRO A 148 -5.98 0.26 2.56
CA PRO A 148 -7.19 -0.23 3.21
C PRO A 148 -7.48 -1.68 2.79
N PRO A 149 -7.99 -2.52 3.72
CA PRO A 149 -8.28 -3.92 3.44
C PRO A 149 -9.58 -4.12 2.63
N ASP A 150 -9.70 -5.27 1.95
CA ASP A 150 -10.87 -5.67 1.16
C ASP A 150 -12.18 -5.64 1.95
N SER A 151 -12.15 -5.91 3.25
CA SER A 151 -13.34 -5.81 4.10
C SER A 151 -13.94 -4.40 4.12
N LEU A 152 -13.11 -3.36 4.04
CA LEU A 152 -13.57 -1.97 3.91
C LEU A 152 -13.92 -1.64 2.45
N GLN A 153 -13.21 -2.18 1.48
CA GLN A 153 -13.55 -1.99 0.07
C GLN A 153 -14.89 -2.60 -0.29
N ALA A 154 -15.24 -3.76 0.29
CA ALA A 154 -16.56 -4.35 0.14
C ALA A 154 -17.69 -3.40 0.59
N LEU A 155 -17.50 -2.71 1.71
CA LEU A 155 -18.45 -1.69 2.19
C LEU A 155 -18.51 -0.49 1.25
N ALA A 156 -17.36 -0.05 0.74
CA ALA A 156 -17.30 1.04 -0.24
C ALA A 156 -18.04 0.68 -1.54
N LEU A 157 -17.87 -0.55 -2.05
CA LEU A 157 -18.61 -1.06 -3.22
C LEU A 157 -20.12 -1.12 -2.97
N VAL A 158 -20.55 -1.59 -1.80
CA VAL A 158 -21.97 -1.59 -1.39
C VAL A 158 -22.52 -0.17 -1.35
N ASN A 159 -21.79 0.77 -0.75
CA ASN A 159 -22.20 2.17 -0.70
C ASN A 159 -22.27 2.79 -2.10
N ALA A 160 -21.32 2.49 -2.97
CA ALA A 160 -21.32 2.95 -4.37
C ALA A 160 -22.52 2.35 -5.16
N ALA A 161 -22.85 1.09 -4.93
CA ALA A 161 -24.02 0.45 -5.55
C ALA A 161 -25.34 1.06 -5.06
N ILE A 162 -25.47 1.28 -3.75
CA ILE A 162 -26.67 1.94 -3.16
C ILE A 162 -26.80 3.38 -3.68
N ASP A 163 -25.70 4.11 -3.77
CA ASP A 163 -25.69 5.47 -4.32
C ASP A 163 -26.23 5.52 -5.76
N LYS A 164 -25.94 4.49 -6.55
CA LYS A 164 -26.40 4.37 -7.93
C LYS A 164 -27.85 3.88 -8.04
N LEU A 165 -28.24 2.91 -7.21
CA LEU A 165 -29.53 2.21 -7.30
C LEU A 165 -30.60 2.77 -6.38
N GLY A 166 -30.24 3.68 -5.45
CA GLY A 166 -31.09 4.23 -4.42
C GLY A 166 -31.30 3.30 -3.22
N THR A 167 -31.14 1.99 -3.37
CA THR A 167 -31.32 0.97 -2.33
C THR A 167 -30.65 -0.35 -2.72
N ALA A 168 -30.28 -1.16 -1.74
CA ALA A 168 -29.92 -2.56 -1.95
C ALA A 168 -31.13 -3.48 -1.86
N ASN A 169 -32.16 -3.09 -1.09
CA ASN A 169 -33.30 -3.96 -0.79
C ASN A 169 -33.99 -4.45 -2.05
N GLY A 170 -34.05 -5.78 -2.20
CA GLY A 170 -34.68 -6.47 -3.34
C GLY A 170 -33.87 -6.43 -4.64
N LYS A 171 -32.77 -5.66 -4.71
CA LYS A 171 -31.90 -5.53 -5.89
C LYS A 171 -31.00 -6.74 -6.09
N LEU A 172 -30.84 -7.18 -7.33
CA LEU A 172 -30.00 -8.31 -7.73
C LEU A 172 -28.64 -7.84 -8.17
N ALA A 173 -27.57 -8.24 -7.47
CA ALA A 173 -26.20 -8.05 -7.88
C ALA A 173 -25.64 -9.36 -8.46
N SER A 174 -25.05 -9.31 -9.65
CA SER A 174 -24.26 -10.39 -10.25
C SER A 174 -22.82 -10.19 -9.87
N VAL A 175 -22.21 -11.13 -9.11
CA VAL A 175 -20.82 -11.05 -8.66
C VAL A 175 -19.95 -11.95 -9.53
N ILE A 176 -18.89 -11.36 -10.10
CA ILE A 176 -17.95 -12.04 -10.99
C ILE A 176 -16.54 -11.79 -10.47
N TYR A 177 -15.76 -12.85 -10.26
CA TYR A 177 -14.41 -12.67 -9.74
C TYR A 177 -13.41 -13.71 -10.26
N ARG A 178 -12.14 -13.30 -10.30
CA ARG A 178 -11.01 -14.18 -10.61
C ARG A 178 -10.74 -15.13 -9.44
N ASN A 179 -10.46 -16.39 -9.76
CA ASN A 179 -10.24 -17.48 -8.79
C ASN A 179 -8.87 -17.37 -8.13
N GLU A 180 -8.75 -16.46 -7.18
CA GLU A 180 -7.58 -16.25 -6.33
C GLU A 180 -7.97 -15.57 -5.00
N PRO A 181 -7.04 -15.47 -4.01
CA PRO A 181 -7.37 -14.94 -2.68
C PRO A 181 -7.96 -13.52 -2.63
N TYR A 182 -7.56 -12.63 -3.56
CA TYR A 182 -8.17 -11.30 -3.68
C TYR A 182 -9.61 -11.38 -4.16
N GLY A 183 -9.84 -12.02 -5.32
CA GLY A 183 -11.16 -12.14 -5.92
C GLY A 183 -12.16 -12.86 -5.00
N GLU A 184 -11.76 -14.01 -4.45
CA GLU A 184 -12.60 -14.80 -3.53
C GLU A 184 -12.96 -14.01 -2.27
N GLY A 185 -11.99 -13.36 -1.64
CA GLY A 185 -12.19 -12.63 -0.38
C GLY A 185 -13.14 -11.46 -0.55
N LEU A 186 -12.86 -10.59 -1.52
CA LEU A 186 -13.67 -9.39 -1.76
C LEU A 186 -15.09 -9.75 -2.24
N ALA A 187 -15.25 -10.78 -3.09
CA ALA A 187 -16.57 -11.25 -3.53
C ALA A 187 -17.41 -11.76 -2.37
N LYS A 188 -16.82 -12.51 -1.44
CA LYS A 188 -17.46 -13.00 -0.23
C LYS A 188 -17.91 -11.85 0.67
N ASP A 189 -17.01 -10.90 0.94
CA ASP A 189 -17.28 -9.77 1.84
C ASP A 189 -18.35 -8.84 1.25
N PHE A 190 -18.28 -8.55 -0.07
CA PHE A 190 -19.31 -7.80 -0.77
C PHE A 190 -20.67 -8.51 -0.69
N SER A 191 -20.72 -9.81 -1.00
CA SER A 191 -21.96 -10.58 -1.02
C SER A 191 -22.63 -10.60 0.36
N ALA A 192 -21.85 -10.75 1.42
CA ALA A 192 -22.35 -10.69 2.79
C ALA A 192 -22.91 -9.31 3.15
N ALA A 193 -22.16 -8.23 2.84
CA ALA A 193 -22.56 -6.86 3.14
C ALA A 193 -23.80 -6.43 2.32
N TRP A 194 -23.87 -6.83 1.03
CA TRP A 194 -25.02 -6.57 0.16
C TRP A 194 -26.29 -7.26 0.67
N THR A 195 -26.18 -8.55 1.04
CA THR A 195 -27.29 -9.33 1.59
C THR A 195 -27.77 -8.77 2.93
N ALA A 196 -26.86 -8.30 3.79
CA ALA A 196 -27.21 -7.65 5.04
C ALA A 196 -28.03 -6.36 4.85
N LYS A 197 -27.95 -5.71 3.68
CA LYS A 197 -28.75 -4.55 3.28
C LYS A 197 -30.04 -4.94 2.52
N GLY A 198 -30.40 -6.22 2.50
CA GLY A 198 -31.63 -6.75 1.85
C GLY A 198 -31.45 -7.00 0.34
N GLY A 199 -30.24 -6.91 -0.19
CA GLY A 199 -29.91 -7.24 -1.56
C GLY A 199 -29.88 -8.73 -1.84
N LYS A 200 -29.98 -9.10 -3.11
CA LYS A 200 -29.87 -10.49 -3.59
C LYS A 200 -28.57 -10.62 -4.40
N VAL A 201 -27.96 -11.80 -4.35
CA VAL A 201 -26.74 -12.10 -5.10
C VAL A 201 -27.01 -13.22 -6.10
N GLN A 202 -26.61 -13.00 -7.35
CA GLN A 202 -26.51 -14.03 -8.38
C GLN A 202 -25.08 -14.47 -8.51
N GLY A 203 -24.86 -15.77 -8.59
CA GLY A 203 -23.52 -16.35 -8.58
C GLY A 203 -23.05 -16.69 -7.16
N PRO A 204 -21.79 -16.43 -6.79
CA PRO A 204 -20.75 -15.77 -7.60
C PRO A 204 -20.33 -16.57 -8.82
N THR A 205 -20.05 -15.88 -9.94
CA THR A 205 -19.43 -16.45 -11.13
C THR A 205 -17.91 -16.39 -10.97
N VAL A 206 -17.30 -17.55 -10.87
CA VAL A 206 -15.84 -17.68 -10.67
C VAL A 206 -15.19 -18.04 -11.99
N PHE A 207 -14.06 -17.43 -12.31
CA PHE A 207 -13.29 -17.79 -13.49
C PHE A 207 -11.82 -18.06 -13.16
N ASP A 208 -11.23 -19.01 -13.89
CA ASP A 208 -9.79 -19.25 -13.86
C ASP A 208 -9.09 -18.20 -14.73
N PRO A 209 -8.17 -17.37 -14.18
CA PRO A 209 -7.46 -16.37 -14.97
C PRO A 209 -6.61 -16.96 -16.10
N ALA A 210 -6.24 -18.23 -16.02
CA ALA A 210 -5.47 -18.90 -17.06
C ALA A 210 -6.32 -19.44 -18.23
N GLN A 211 -7.67 -19.39 -18.14
CA GLN A 211 -8.53 -19.90 -19.20
C GLN A 211 -8.46 -19.07 -20.48
N ALA A 212 -8.70 -19.71 -21.62
CA ALA A 212 -8.57 -19.06 -22.93
C ALA A 212 -9.75 -18.15 -23.27
N THR A 213 -10.96 -18.48 -22.83
CA THR A 213 -12.22 -17.77 -23.15
C THR A 213 -13.08 -17.60 -21.90
N PHE A 214 -13.94 -16.58 -21.92
CA PHE A 214 -14.81 -16.21 -20.78
C PHE A 214 -16.31 -16.15 -21.18
N ASP A 215 -16.69 -16.77 -22.31
CA ASP A 215 -18.06 -16.66 -22.83
C ASP A 215 -19.09 -17.37 -21.93
N SER A 216 -18.71 -18.47 -21.26
CA SER A 216 -19.54 -19.16 -20.28
C SER A 216 -19.85 -18.27 -19.07
N GLU A 217 -18.81 -17.68 -18.49
CA GLU A 217 -18.88 -16.81 -17.32
C GLU A 217 -19.64 -15.52 -17.64
N ALA A 218 -19.38 -14.94 -18.81
CA ALA A 218 -20.11 -13.78 -19.29
C ALA A 218 -21.62 -14.09 -19.45
N GLY A 219 -21.97 -15.26 -20.00
CA GLY A 219 -23.35 -15.73 -20.12
C GLY A 219 -24.04 -15.91 -18.74
N GLN A 220 -23.32 -16.47 -17.77
CA GLN A 220 -23.81 -16.62 -16.40
C GLN A 220 -24.01 -15.26 -15.72
N ALA A 221 -23.05 -14.35 -15.90
CA ALA A 221 -23.09 -13.03 -15.30
C ALA A 221 -24.30 -12.20 -15.72
N VAL A 222 -24.67 -12.24 -17.00
CA VAL A 222 -25.82 -11.48 -17.52
C VAL A 222 -27.16 -12.18 -17.37
N ALA A 223 -27.19 -13.42 -16.84
CA ALA A 223 -28.42 -14.14 -16.59
C ALA A 223 -29.33 -13.36 -15.62
N ASN A 224 -30.63 -13.55 -15.72
CA ASN A 224 -31.67 -12.92 -14.87
C ASN A 224 -31.67 -11.38 -14.86
N ASN A 225 -30.97 -10.73 -15.79
CA ASN A 225 -30.91 -9.27 -15.94
C ASN A 225 -30.65 -8.53 -14.61
N PRO A 226 -29.45 -8.65 -14.02
CA PRO A 226 -29.14 -8.07 -12.72
C PRO A 226 -29.25 -6.55 -12.73
N ASP A 227 -29.54 -5.99 -11.53
CA ASP A 227 -29.56 -4.53 -11.33
C ASP A 227 -28.13 -3.94 -11.31
N ALA A 228 -27.15 -4.74 -10.86
CA ALA A 228 -25.72 -4.38 -10.86
C ALA A 228 -24.84 -5.58 -11.17
N TYR A 229 -23.67 -5.31 -11.76
CA TYR A 229 -22.56 -6.25 -11.89
C TYR A 229 -21.44 -5.81 -10.93
N ILE A 230 -20.89 -6.75 -10.17
CA ILE A 230 -19.70 -6.52 -9.33
C ILE A 230 -18.57 -7.34 -9.91
N ILE A 231 -17.55 -6.65 -10.44
CA ILE A 231 -16.47 -7.27 -11.19
C ILE A 231 -15.16 -7.09 -10.43
N ILE A 232 -14.53 -8.20 -10.04
CA ILE A 232 -13.29 -8.23 -9.29
C ILE A 232 -12.26 -8.96 -10.15
N ASP A 233 -11.44 -8.19 -10.83
CA ASP A 233 -10.53 -8.71 -11.86
C ASP A 233 -9.26 -7.85 -11.97
N TYR A 234 -8.28 -8.32 -12.74
CA TYR A 234 -7.10 -7.56 -13.15
C TYR A 234 -7.19 -7.19 -14.64
N PRO A 235 -6.39 -6.21 -15.10
CA PRO A 235 -6.44 -5.69 -16.47
C PRO A 235 -6.31 -6.74 -17.56
N ASP A 236 -5.40 -7.69 -17.37
CA ASP A 236 -5.06 -8.72 -18.35
C ASP A 236 -6.21 -9.65 -18.70
N THR A 237 -6.96 -10.08 -17.70
CA THR A 237 -8.14 -10.94 -17.87
C THR A 237 -9.39 -10.13 -18.18
N TYR A 238 -9.52 -8.92 -17.62
CA TYR A 238 -10.68 -8.08 -17.90
C TYR A 238 -10.80 -7.68 -19.38
N ALA A 239 -9.70 -7.49 -20.08
CA ALA A 239 -9.73 -7.24 -21.52
C ALA A 239 -10.49 -8.34 -22.29
N LYS A 240 -10.35 -9.60 -21.88
CA LYS A 240 -11.03 -10.76 -22.47
C LYS A 240 -12.44 -10.94 -21.92
N LEU A 241 -12.61 -10.86 -20.58
CA LEU A 241 -13.91 -10.96 -19.91
C LEU A 241 -14.86 -9.85 -20.34
N GLY A 242 -14.39 -8.60 -20.40
CA GLY A 242 -15.16 -7.45 -20.85
C GLY A 242 -15.63 -7.60 -22.30
N ALA A 243 -14.74 -8.08 -23.18
CA ALA A 243 -15.12 -8.38 -24.57
C ALA A 243 -16.18 -9.52 -24.63
N ALA A 244 -16.07 -10.55 -23.78
CA ALA A 244 -17.06 -11.62 -23.69
C ALA A 244 -18.42 -11.11 -23.18
N LEU A 245 -18.42 -10.25 -22.17
CA LEU A 245 -19.63 -9.59 -21.65
C LEU A 245 -20.34 -8.78 -22.73
N VAL A 246 -19.59 -7.99 -23.51
CA VAL A 246 -20.15 -7.21 -24.66
C VAL A 246 -20.76 -8.16 -25.71
N ARG A 247 -20.10 -9.28 -26.04
CA ARG A 247 -20.63 -10.25 -27.02
C ARG A 247 -21.96 -10.86 -26.61
N THR A 248 -22.30 -10.89 -25.31
CA THR A 248 -23.62 -11.37 -24.87
C THR A 248 -24.79 -10.52 -25.40
N GLY A 249 -24.53 -9.27 -25.78
CA GLY A 249 -25.56 -8.28 -26.18
C GLY A 249 -26.52 -7.88 -25.04
N LYS A 250 -26.24 -8.33 -23.78
CA LYS A 250 -27.06 -8.06 -22.58
C LYS A 250 -26.33 -7.27 -21.52
N PHE A 251 -25.01 -7.14 -21.63
CA PHE A 251 -24.19 -6.42 -20.66
C PHE A 251 -24.35 -4.89 -20.86
N ASP A 252 -24.62 -4.22 -19.74
CA ASP A 252 -24.69 -2.77 -19.66
C ASP A 252 -23.56 -2.31 -18.70
N PRO A 253 -22.46 -1.74 -19.18
CA PRO A 253 -21.35 -1.31 -18.34
C PRO A 253 -21.76 -0.22 -17.33
N THR A 254 -22.80 0.55 -17.64
CA THR A 254 -23.29 1.55 -16.68
C THR A 254 -23.89 0.93 -15.42
N LYS A 255 -24.26 -0.36 -15.42
CA LYS A 255 -24.68 -1.11 -14.23
C LYS A 255 -23.50 -1.74 -13.49
N ALA A 256 -22.29 -1.69 -14.03
CA ALA A 256 -21.13 -2.34 -13.43
C ALA A 256 -20.42 -1.46 -12.41
N LEU A 257 -19.95 -2.14 -11.36
CA LEU A 257 -19.03 -1.61 -10.36
C LEU A 257 -17.79 -2.52 -10.30
N VAL A 258 -16.61 -1.92 -10.31
CA VAL A 258 -15.33 -2.61 -10.27
C VAL A 258 -14.54 -2.29 -9.02
N ALA A 259 -13.69 -3.21 -8.64
CA ALA A 259 -12.73 -3.03 -7.58
C ALA A 259 -11.49 -2.25 -8.03
N ASP A 260 -10.61 -1.94 -7.10
CA ASP A 260 -9.44 -1.07 -7.23
C ASP A 260 -8.43 -1.50 -8.29
N ALA A 261 -8.25 -2.81 -8.49
CA ALA A 261 -7.32 -3.33 -9.51
C ALA A 261 -7.72 -2.98 -10.96
N LEU A 262 -8.96 -2.56 -11.18
CA LEU A 262 -9.44 -2.02 -12.46
C LEU A 262 -9.58 -0.49 -12.47
N ALA A 263 -8.92 0.21 -11.54
CA ALA A 263 -8.95 1.69 -11.45
C ALA A 263 -7.81 2.33 -12.25
N PHE A 264 -7.87 2.25 -13.58
CA PHE A 264 -6.88 2.88 -14.46
C PHE A 264 -7.10 4.38 -14.60
N SER A 265 -6.05 5.18 -14.59
CA SER A 265 -6.14 6.60 -14.93
C SER A 265 -6.60 6.79 -16.37
N THR A 266 -6.08 5.99 -17.28
CA THR A 266 -6.50 5.88 -18.69
C THR A 266 -6.78 4.42 -19.00
N VAL A 267 -7.92 4.14 -19.64
CA VAL A 267 -8.32 2.78 -20.01
C VAL A 267 -7.33 2.17 -20.99
N PRO A 268 -6.79 0.97 -20.73
CA PRO A 268 -5.95 0.25 -21.67
C PRO A 268 -6.63 0.05 -23.04
N SER A 269 -5.87 0.22 -24.11
CA SER A 269 -6.41 0.19 -25.49
C SER A 269 -6.99 -1.17 -25.93
N ASN A 270 -6.63 -2.25 -25.23
CA ASN A 270 -7.15 -3.59 -25.45
C ASN A 270 -8.51 -3.85 -24.76
N ILE A 271 -9.01 -2.92 -23.95
CA ILE A 271 -10.34 -3.00 -23.34
C ILE A 271 -11.34 -2.25 -24.25
N PRO A 272 -12.38 -2.93 -24.75
CA PRO A 272 -13.37 -2.27 -25.59
C PRO A 272 -14.10 -1.16 -24.82
N PRO A 273 -14.33 0.04 -25.40
CA PRO A 273 -15.10 1.11 -24.74
C PRO A 273 -16.48 0.64 -24.24
N GLN A 274 -17.14 -0.25 -24.99
CA GLN A 274 -18.44 -0.83 -24.63
C GLN A 274 -18.39 -1.71 -23.37
N ALA A 275 -17.20 -2.12 -22.94
CA ALA A 275 -17.02 -2.91 -21.73
C ALA A 275 -16.79 -2.06 -20.48
N ILE A 276 -16.52 -0.74 -20.63
CA ILE A 276 -16.06 0.06 -19.49
C ILE A 276 -16.70 1.46 -19.41
N GLU A 277 -17.21 2.04 -20.49
CA GLU A 277 -17.75 3.41 -20.48
C GLU A 277 -18.97 3.51 -19.56
N GLY A 278 -18.95 4.48 -18.60
CA GLY A 278 -19.99 4.66 -17.59
C GLY A 278 -19.93 3.66 -16.41
N MET A 279 -18.96 2.74 -16.42
CA MET A 279 -18.71 1.84 -15.30
C MET A 279 -18.20 2.62 -14.10
N ARG A 280 -18.73 2.32 -12.93
CA ARG A 280 -18.23 2.86 -11.65
C ARG A 280 -17.28 1.89 -10.97
N GLY A 281 -16.56 2.39 -9.97
CA GLY A 281 -15.72 1.56 -9.12
C GLY A 281 -15.33 2.26 -7.84
N THR A 282 -14.61 1.52 -7.01
CA THR A 282 -14.01 2.02 -5.78
C THR A 282 -12.53 1.72 -5.75
N ARG A 283 -11.74 2.62 -5.17
CA ARG A 283 -10.30 2.42 -4.91
C ARG A 283 -9.91 3.11 -3.62
N GLY A 284 -8.81 2.72 -3.01
CA GLY A 284 -8.25 3.44 -1.89
C GLY A 284 -8.12 4.93 -2.21
N GLY A 285 -8.63 5.78 -1.34
CA GLY A 285 -8.61 7.24 -1.49
C GLY A 285 -7.42 7.86 -0.78
N THR A 286 -6.87 8.93 -1.34
CA THR A 286 -5.84 9.76 -0.71
C THR A 286 -6.44 11.11 -0.34
N PRO A 287 -6.21 11.63 0.90
CA PRO A 287 -6.77 12.92 1.33
C PRO A 287 -6.03 14.08 0.67
N THR A 288 -6.42 14.44 -0.56
CA THR A 288 -5.72 15.43 -1.41
C THR A 288 -5.70 16.85 -0.87
N GLY A 289 -6.58 17.19 0.09
CA GLY A 289 -6.63 18.52 0.74
C GLY A 289 -5.54 18.79 1.77
N THR A 290 -4.73 17.81 2.13
CA THR A 290 -3.73 17.91 3.20
C THR A 290 -2.41 18.53 2.72
N ASP A 291 -1.66 19.13 3.65
CA ASP A 291 -0.33 19.66 3.33
C ASP A 291 0.68 18.52 3.03
N ALA A 292 0.48 17.34 3.61
CA ALA A 292 1.27 16.14 3.28
C ALA A 292 1.10 15.77 1.80
N TYR A 293 -0.14 15.76 1.30
CA TYR A 293 -0.40 15.50 -0.12
C TYR A 293 0.22 16.57 -1.02
N LYS A 294 0.13 17.85 -0.66
CA LYS A 294 0.75 18.93 -1.45
C LYS A 294 2.26 18.76 -1.61
N ILE A 295 2.96 18.30 -0.55
CA ILE A 295 4.40 17.98 -0.64
C ILE A 295 4.61 16.80 -1.58
N PHE A 296 3.88 15.71 -1.38
CA PHE A 296 3.98 14.53 -2.21
C PHE A 296 3.74 14.84 -3.70
N ASP A 297 2.66 15.57 -4.01
CA ASP A 297 2.34 15.98 -5.38
C ASP A 297 3.42 16.90 -5.97
N ALA A 298 3.94 17.85 -5.19
CA ALA A 298 5.04 18.71 -5.65
C ALA A 298 6.32 17.93 -5.99
N LEU A 299 6.68 16.93 -5.17
CA LEU A 299 7.79 16.01 -5.45
C LEU A 299 7.52 15.21 -6.73
N TRP A 300 6.28 14.72 -6.87
CA TRP A 300 5.85 13.93 -8.02
C TRP A 300 5.94 14.73 -9.32
N GLN A 301 5.37 15.94 -9.33
CA GLN A 301 5.38 16.82 -10.51
C GLN A 301 6.81 17.23 -10.89
N LYS A 302 7.65 17.54 -9.90
CA LYS A 302 9.06 17.87 -10.13
C LYS A 302 9.84 16.74 -10.79
N ALA A 303 9.58 15.50 -10.41
CA ALA A 303 10.22 14.32 -11.00
C ALA A 303 9.70 14.01 -12.41
N GLY A 304 8.47 14.43 -12.76
CA GLY A 304 7.85 14.23 -14.09
C GLY A 304 7.59 12.77 -14.46
N GLY A 305 7.10 12.55 -15.66
CA GLY A 305 7.17 11.29 -16.40
C GLY A 305 6.04 10.29 -16.21
N VAL A 306 5.52 10.05 -15.01
CA VAL A 306 4.54 8.98 -14.73
C VAL A 306 3.30 9.56 -14.05
N GLU A 307 2.11 9.16 -14.48
CA GLU A 307 0.84 9.53 -13.82
C GLU A 307 0.71 8.83 -12.45
N HIS A 308 -0.11 9.41 -11.56
CA HIS A 308 -0.45 8.81 -10.29
C HIS A 308 -1.39 7.60 -10.44
N PHE A 309 -1.05 6.52 -9.74
CA PHE A 309 -1.99 5.46 -9.41
C PHE A 309 -2.51 5.58 -7.98
N SER A 310 -3.61 4.90 -7.67
CA SER A 310 -4.33 5.07 -6.40
C SER A 310 -3.51 4.73 -5.16
N LEU A 311 -2.52 3.85 -5.27
CA LEU A 311 -1.75 3.33 -4.13
C LEU A 311 -0.31 3.87 -4.05
N ASP A 312 0.01 4.89 -4.85
CA ASP A 312 1.35 5.51 -4.86
C ASP A 312 1.66 6.20 -3.52
N ALA A 313 0.68 6.92 -2.96
CA ALA A 313 0.81 7.54 -1.64
C ALA A 313 1.08 6.50 -0.55
N ASN A 314 0.44 5.32 -0.65
CA ASN A 314 0.64 4.21 0.28
C ASN A 314 2.06 3.62 0.17
N SER A 315 2.57 3.47 -1.05
CA SER A 315 3.95 2.99 -1.29
C SER A 315 4.99 4.00 -0.79
N PHE A 316 4.74 5.30 -0.97
CA PHE A 316 5.55 6.39 -0.42
C PHE A 316 5.59 6.32 1.10
N ASP A 317 4.43 6.18 1.75
CA ASP A 317 4.32 6.12 3.20
C ASP A 317 4.94 4.85 3.77
N SER A 318 4.81 3.70 3.10
CA SER A 318 5.45 2.45 3.50
C SER A 318 6.97 2.60 3.57
N ALA A 319 7.58 3.23 2.56
CA ALA A 319 9.01 3.52 2.55
C ALA A 319 9.41 4.51 3.65
N THR A 320 8.58 5.54 3.91
CA THR A 320 8.80 6.51 4.97
C THR A 320 8.71 5.86 6.35
N LEU A 321 7.75 4.96 6.58
CA LEU A 321 7.60 4.20 7.82
C LEU A 321 8.79 3.26 8.06
N CYS A 322 9.26 2.57 7.01
CA CYS A 322 10.48 1.77 7.09
C CYS A 322 11.69 2.62 7.51
N PHE A 323 11.86 3.81 6.91
CA PHE A 323 12.93 4.73 7.24
C PHE A 323 12.85 5.21 8.71
N LEU A 324 11.66 5.59 9.17
CA LEU A 324 11.43 5.99 10.56
C LEU A 324 11.67 4.85 11.54
N ALA A 325 11.26 3.62 11.21
CA ALA A 325 11.50 2.44 12.03
C ALA A 325 12.99 2.12 12.16
N ALA A 326 13.76 2.25 11.06
CA ALA A 326 15.21 2.08 11.07
C ALA A 326 15.92 3.17 11.90
N ALA A 327 15.44 4.42 11.82
CA ALA A 327 15.94 5.52 12.66
C ALA A 327 15.64 5.27 14.14
N ALA A 328 14.45 4.81 14.49
CA ALA A 328 14.06 4.43 15.85
C ALA A 328 14.91 3.26 16.39
N ALA A 329 15.17 2.27 15.53
CA ALA A 329 16.01 1.12 15.86
C ALA A 329 17.51 1.47 15.94
N LYS A 330 17.94 2.61 15.39
CA LYS A 330 19.36 2.94 15.16
C LYS A 330 20.12 1.82 14.46
N SER A 331 19.45 1.13 13.55
CA SER A 331 19.94 -0.08 12.92
C SER A 331 19.31 -0.30 11.55
N SER A 332 20.06 -0.91 10.64
CA SER A 332 19.54 -1.45 9.38
C SER A 332 19.30 -2.97 9.43
N SER A 333 19.43 -3.59 10.61
CA SER A 333 19.08 -5.01 10.77
C SER A 333 17.58 -5.22 10.52
N PRO A 334 17.17 -6.14 9.63
CA PRO A 334 15.77 -6.37 9.31
C PRO A 334 14.90 -6.60 10.54
N ALA A 335 15.33 -7.47 11.47
CA ALA A 335 14.60 -7.75 12.70
C ALA A 335 14.44 -6.51 13.59
N ALA A 336 15.49 -5.70 13.74
CA ALA A 336 15.42 -4.47 14.52
C ALA A 336 14.47 -3.44 13.89
N VAL A 337 14.47 -3.31 12.57
CA VAL A 337 13.52 -2.43 11.85
C VAL A 337 12.08 -2.92 12.06
N THR A 338 11.83 -4.22 11.89
CA THR A 338 10.51 -4.85 12.12
C THR A 338 9.98 -4.57 13.52
N ASP A 339 10.81 -4.77 14.56
CA ASP A 339 10.43 -4.56 15.96
C ASP A 339 10.10 -3.09 16.30
N HIS A 340 10.53 -2.14 15.47
CA HIS A 340 10.29 -0.70 15.69
C HIS A 340 9.18 -0.08 14.83
N VAL A 341 8.52 -0.83 13.93
CA VAL A 341 7.41 -0.31 13.12
C VAL A 341 6.31 0.28 13.99
N ARG A 342 5.89 -0.43 15.04
CA ARG A 342 4.83 0.04 15.94
C ARG A 342 5.26 1.22 16.83
N ALA A 343 6.55 1.44 17.01
CA ALA A 343 7.05 2.60 17.76
C ALA A 343 6.83 3.92 17.00
N VAL A 344 6.74 3.88 15.67
CA VAL A 344 6.54 5.04 14.82
C VAL A 344 5.08 5.28 14.42
N THR A 345 4.18 4.37 14.83
CA THR A 345 2.73 4.42 14.56
C THR A 345 1.92 4.22 15.84
N THR A 346 2.43 4.69 16.98
CA THR A 346 1.81 4.45 18.29
C THR A 346 0.61 5.37 18.49
N LYS A 347 -0.59 4.81 18.57
CA LYS A 347 -1.83 5.56 18.87
C LYS A 347 -1.71 6.36 20.15
N GLY A 348 -2.05 7.67 20.07
CA GLY A 348 -1.99 8.58 21.21
C GLY A 348 -0.61 9.13 21.55
N ALA A 349 0.45 8.72 20.84
CA ALA A 349 1.75 9.36 20.92
C ALA A 349 1.72 10.74 20.20
N PRO A 350 2.75 11.60 20.38
CA PRO A 350 2.84 12.85 19.65
C PRO A 350 2.76 12.64 18.13
N LYS A 351 1.88 13.42 17.47
CA LYS A 351 1.63 13.32 16.04
C LYS A 351 2.68 14.06 15.24
N PHE A 352 3.19 13.39 14.22
CA PHE A 352 4.09 13.95 13.22
C PHE A 352 3.55 13.68 11.82
N TYR A 353 3.83 14.59 10.92
CA TYR A 353 3.34 14.57 9.54
C TYR A 353 4.52 14.59 8.56
N LEU A 354 4.27 14.34 7.29
CA LEU A 354 5.29 14.49 6.26
C LEU A 354 5.95 15.90 6.31
N THR A 355 5.16 16.95 6.60
CA THR A 355 5.65 18.33 6.77
C THR A 355 6.64 18.50 7.93
N THR A 356 6.59 17.62 8.92
CA THR A 356 7.43 17.68 10.14
C THR A 356 8.35 16.46 10.26
N LEU A 357 8.66 15.78 9.13
CA LEU A 357 9.45 14.53 9.13
C LEU A 357 10.84 14.70 9.78
N ALA A 358 11.50 15.85 9.61
CA ALA A 358 12.76 16.12 10.29
C ALA A 358 12.62 16.14 11.83
N ALA A 359 11.50 16.65 12.35
CA ALA A 359 11.23 16.62 13.79
C ALA A 359 10.85 15.21 14.25
N ALA A 360 10.10 14.46 13.45
CA ALA A 360 9.80 13.04 13.70
C ALA A 360 11.09 12.22 13.83
N LEU A 361 12.05 12.42 12.93
CA LEU A 361 13.35 11.75 12.96
C LEU A 361 14.14 12.05 14.23
N LYS A 362 14.17 13.31 14.67
CA LYS A 362 14.79 13.67 15.97
C LYS A 362 14.10 13.01 17.14
N ALA A 363 12.77 12.94 17.13
CA ALA A 363 11.99 12.33 18.20
C ALA A 363 12.30 10.82 18.31
N VAL A 364 12.27 10.08 17.20
CA VAL A 364 12.56 8.65 17.23
C VAL A 364 14.03 8.36 17.52
N ASP A 365 14.97 9.18 17.04
CA ASP A 365 16.40 9.07 17.37
C ASP A 365 16.66 9.26 18.86
N SER A 366 15.85 10.10 19.55
CA SER A 366 15.90 10.25 21.01
C SER A 366 15.20 9.11 21.78
N GLY A 367 14.63 8.11 21.11
CA GLY A 367 13.90 6.98 21.69
C GLY A 367 12.42 7.26 21.99
N GLN A 368 11.86 8.36 21.47
CA GLN A 368 10.46 8.71 21.63
C GLN A 368 9.59 7.90 20.67
N LYS A 369 8.48 7.32 21.18
CA LYS A 369 7.42 6.77 20.33
C LYS A 369 6.63 7.94 19.69
N ILE A 370 6.24 7.75 18.44
CA ILE A 370 5.48 8.76 17.69
C ILE A 370 4.24 8.14 17.02
N ASP A 371 3.33 9.01 16.61
CA ASP A 371 2.17 8.70 15.76
C ASP A 371 2.37 9.40 14.41
N TYR A 372 2.97 8.71 13.43
CA TYR A 372 3.20 9.27 12.10
C TYR A 372 1.94 9.25 11.25
N ILE A 373 1.57 10.42 10.73
CA ILE A 373 0.47 10.61 9.79
C ILE A 373 1.06 10.88 8.41
N GLY A 374 0.88 9.94 7.50
CA GLY A 374 1.42 10.01 6.16
C GLY A 374 0.58 10.78 5.15
N VAL A 375 0.90 10.59 3.89
CA VAL A 375 0.17 11.15 2.74
C VAL A 375 -1.19 10.46 2.59
N ALA A 376 -1.22 9.12 2.72
CA ALA A 376 -2.44 8.33 2.62
C ALA A 376 -3.31 8.40 3.89
N GLY A 377 -2.76 8.89 5.01
CA GLY A 377 -3.50 9.07 6.27
C GLY A 377 -2.77 8.58 7.51
N ALA A 378 -3.52 8.29 8.56
CA ALA A 378 -3.01 7.76 9.81
C ALA A 378 -2.79 6.23 9.72
N PHE A 379 -1.69 5.76 10.29
CA PHE A 379 -1.36 4.32 10.34
C PHE A 379 -1.40 3.82 11.80
N GLU A 380 -2.49 4.12 12.49
CA GLU A 380 -2.76 3.49 13.78
C GLU A 380 -3.12 2.03 13.50
N PHE A 381 -2.10 1.15 13.50
CA PHE A 381 -2.34 -0.25 13.23
C PHE A 381 -3.17 -0.89 14.35
N ALA A 382 -4.27 -1.55 13.94
CA ALA A 382 -5.03 -2.44 14.81
C ALA A 382 -4.15 -3.62 15.26
N ASP A 383 -4.67 -4.47 16.14
CA ASP A 383 -3.92 -5.65 16.65
C ASP A 383 -3.50 -6.62 15.53
N ASN A 384 -4.22 -6.58 14.40
CA ASN A 384 -3.96 -7.39 13.22
C ASN A 384 -3.05 -6.69 12.18
N ASP A 385 -2.34 -5.62 12.52
CA ASP A 385 -1.45 -4.85 11.63
C ASP A 385 -2.10 -4.24 10.37
N ASP A 386 -3.44 -4.12 10.37
CA ASP A 386 -4.18 -3.36 9.35
C ASP A 386 -4.34 -1.89 9.76
N PRO A 387 -4.27 -0.96 8.80
CA PRO A 387 -4.52 0.44 9.08
C PRO A 387 -6.01 0.67 9.36
N THR A 388 -6.29 1.70 10.16
CA THR A 388 -7.68 2.15 10.43
C THR A 388 -8.24 3.08 9.34
N VAL A 389 -7.47 3.31 8.27
CA VAL A 389 -7.87 4.16 7.13
C VAL A 389 -9.00 3.52 6.35
N SER A 390 -10.10 4.26 6.16
CA SER A 390 -11.33 3.80 5.50
C SER A 390 -11.77 4.73 4.35
N LEU A 391 -10.88 5.61 3.89
CA LEU A 391 -11.18 6.55 2.79
C LEU A 391 -11.12 5.83 1.45
N PHE A 392 -12.19 5.97 0.66
CA PHE A 392 -12.27 5.44 -0.70
C PHE A 392 -12.75 6.50 -1.68
N ASP A 393 -12.18 6.49 -2.87
CA ASP A 393 -12.73 7.18 -4.04
C ASP A 393 -13.83 6.32 -4.65
N ILE A 394 -14.99 6.92 -4.94
CA ILE A 394 -15.96 6.41 -5.92
C ILE A 394 -15.65 7.10 -7.22
N PHE A 395 -15.38 6.32 -8.26
CA PHE A 395 -15.06 6.83 -9.59
C PHE A 395 -16.01 6.31 -10.66
N GLU A 396 -15.97 6.94 -11.86
CA GLU A 396 -16.67 6.50 -13.05
C GLU A 396 -15.78 6.70 -14.26
N TYR A 397 -15.84 5.78 -15.21
CA TYR A 397 -15.16 5.93 -16.49
C TYR A 397 -15.98 6.82 -17.45
N GLN A 398 -15.39 7.92 -17.86
CA GLN A 398 -15.98 8.90 -18.78
C GLN A 398 -15.01 9.22 -19.90
N LYS A 399 -15.38 8.89 -21.14
CA LYS A 399 -14.55 9.12 -22.35
C LYS A 399 -13.17 8.46 -22.22
N GLY A 400 -13.15 7.24 -21.72
CA GLY A 400 -11.92 6.44 -21.54
C GLY A 400 -10.99 6.91 -20.41
N LYS A 401 -11.45 7.78 -19.51
CA LYS A 401 -10.69 8.27 -18.35
C LYS A 401 -11.44 8.03 -17.06
N LEU A 402 -10.70 7.77 -15.99
CA LEU A 402 -11.23 7.69 -14.65
C LEU A 402 -11.52 9.11 -14.12
N VAL A 403 -12.75 9.33 -13.71
CA VAL A 403 -13.20 10.57 -13.06
C VAL A 403 -13.64 10.24 -11.64
N VAL A 404 -13.00 10.81 -10.64
CA VAL A 404 -13.44 10.68 -9.23
C VAL A 404 -14.70 11.49 -9.03
N LEU A 405 -15.78 10.82 -8.62
CA LEU A 405 -17.08 11.46 -8.36
C LEU A 405 -17.12 12.03 -6.94
N LYS A 406 -16.65 11.26 -5.96
CA LYS A 406 -16.57 11.66 -4.54
C LYS A 406 -15.66 10.75 -3.75
N GLN A 407 -15.26 11.22 -2.58
CA GLN A 407 -14.63 10.39 -1.56
C GLN A 407 -15.62 10.04 -0.46
N ILE A 408 -15.51 8.82 0.07
CA ILE A 408 -16.34 8.33 1.17
C ILE A 408 -15.47 7.68 2.25
N ASP A 409 -15.94 7.76 3.47
CA ASP A 409 -15.48 6.90 4.56
C ASP A 409 -16.34 5.61 4.53
N ALA A 410 -15.73 4.48 4.22
CA ALA A 410 -16.47 3.21 4.03
C ALA A 410 -17.18 2.73 5.30
N THR A 411 -16.83 3.24 6.49
CA THR A 411 -17.41 2.86 7.78
C THR A 411 -18.63 3.70 8.15
N LYS A 412 -18.95 4.74 7.41
CA LYS A 412 -20.10 5.64 7.60
C LYS A 412 -21.12 5.38 6.50
#